data_9bbb381aebd6228bc59788dc1d3ae1ee
#
_entry.id   9bbb381aebd6228bc59788dc1d3ae1ee
#
_cell.length_a   1.000
_cell.length_b   1.000
_cell.length_c   1.000
_cell.angle_alpha   90.00
_cell.angle_beta   90.00
_cell.angle_gamma   90.00
#
_symmetry.space_group_name_H-M   'P 1'
#
loop_
_entity.id
_entity.type
_entity.pdbx_description
1 polymer ?
#
loop_
_entity_poly.entity_id
_entity_poly.type
_entity_poly.pdbx_seq_one_letter_code
_entity_poly.pdbx_strand_id
1 'polypeptide(L)'
;EYRKKIHTGKGQTGFKYKLADKIIFSKVREKLGTENCNVYHIGGAAFAPDINEFFQAFGINIIQGYGLTEFFPVCVGYRDTGKPSYCGPVIPMCNVRISDEGEIQLKGGMCLKGYYKNEEATKACFTNDGWFKTQDVGELHVEEKHGDSLTYIKITDRIKDLIITAGGKNISPQQIEVLLGDELFVEQFVTIGEGKKFISALIVPNFAILEEYCSKNNITFSSKEELIKNPEIIKLYEEIIEKRTETLGQVEKI
;
A
#
# COMPACT_ATOMS: atom_id res chain seq x y z
N GLU A 1 -0.16 -13.99 15.89
CA GLU A 1 0.68 -13.56 17.03
C GLU A 1 1.99 -12.93 16.56
N TYR A 2 2.73 -13.53 15.62
CA TYR A 2 4.02 -13.03 15.13
C TYR A 2 3.88 -11.73 14.32
N ARG A 3 2.86 -11.57 13.49
CA ARG A 3 2.58 -10.33 12.77
C ARG A 3 2.50 -9.12 13.70
N LYS A 4 1.82 -9.24 14.84
CA LYS A 4 1.74 -8.17 15.86
C LYS A 4 3.09 -7.83 16.51
N LYS A 5 4.04 -8.78 16.55
CA LYS A 5 5.36 -8.58 17.14
C LYS A 5 6.41 -8.03 16.18
N ILE A 6 6.15 -8.06 14.87
CA ILE A 6 7.06 -7.52 13.85
C ILE A 6 7.32 -6.04 14.08
N HIS A 7 6.26 -5.26 14.33
CA HIS A 7 6.37 -3.83 14.61
C HIS A 7 7.22 -3.48 15.85
N THR A 8 7.41 -4.44 16.75
CA THR A 8 8.23 -4.25 17.97
C THR A 8 9.64 -4.80 17.83
N GLY A 9 10.03 -5.27 16.65
CA GLY A 9 11.31 -5.92 16.39
C GLY A 9 11.50 -7.27 17.09
N LYS A 10 10.46 -7.81 17.74
CA LYS A 10 10.50 -9.06 18.53
C LYS A 10 9.83 -10.25 17.84
N GLY A 11 9.34 -10.07 16.62
CA GLY A 11 8.52 -11.06 15.93
C GLY A 11 9.25 -12.36 15.60
N GLN A 12 10.52 -12.29 15.30
CA GLN A 12 11.35 -13.43 14.87
C GLN A 12 12.16 -14.08 16.03
N THR A 13 11.79 -13.79 17.26
CA THR A 13 12.47 -14.32 18.45
C THR A 13 11.53 -15.18 19.28
N GLY A 14 12.05 -16.21 19.90
CA GLY A 14 11.33 -17.11 20.79
C GLY A 14 11.26 -18.54 20.29
N PHE A 15 11.07 -19.47 21.24
CA PHE A 15 11.11 -20.91 20.97
C PHE A 15 10.06 -21.35 19.94
N LYS A 16 8.83 -20.85 20.06
CA LYS A 16 7.74 -21.21 19.13
C LYS A 16 8.04 -20.76 17.70
N TYR A 17 8.60 -19.56 17.52
CA TYR A 17 9.00 -19.09 16.19
C TYR A 17 10.12 -19.97 15.61
N LYS A 18 11.17 -20.25 16.39
CA LYS A 18 12.28 -21.11 15.95
C LYS A 18 11.81 -22.50 15.55
N LEU A 19 10.85 -23.08 16.26
CA LEU A 19 10.26 -24.37 15.93
C LEU A 19 9.45 -24.28 14.62
N ALA A 20 8.60 -23.28 14.47
CA ALA A 20 7.82 -23.04 13.25
C ALA A 20 8.73 -22.76 12.05
N ASP A 21 9.80 -22.01 12.24
CA ASP A 21 10.80 -21.74 11.21
C ASP A 21 11.47 -23.03 10.72
N LYS A 22 11.92 -23.88 11.63
CA LYS A 22 12.57 -25.14 11.29
C LYS A 22 11.65 -26.13 10.57
N ILE A 23 10.36 -26.17 10.91
CA ILE A 23 9.42 -27.19 10.38
C ILE A 23 8.67 -26.70 9.14
N ILE A 24 8.30 -25.41 9.10
CA ILE A 24 7.39 -24.86 8.10
C ILE A 24 8.06 -23.76 7.28
N PHE A 25 8.55 -22.67 7.92
CA PHE A 25 8.94 -21.48 7.20
C PHE A 25 10.18 -21.68 6.33
N SER A 26 11.16 -22.47 6.81
CA SER A 26 12.33 -22.84 6.00
C SER A 26 11.92 -23.57 4.72
N LYS A 27 10.96 -24.51 4.80
CA LYS A 27 10.46 -25.24 3.63
C LYS A 27 9.67 -24.34 2.67
N VAL A 28 8.94 -23.36 3.19
CA VAL A 28 8.26 -22.37 2.35
C VAL A 28 9.29 -21.52 1.62
N ARG A 29 10.32 -21.03 2.31
CA ARG A 29 11.42 -20.26 1.68
C ARG A 29 12.15 -21.07 0.62
N GLU A 30 12.46 -22.34 0.89
CA GLU A 30 13.08 -23.25 -0.06
C GLU A 30 12.21 -23.41 -1.32
N LYS A 31 10.91 -23.68 -1.17
CA LYS A 31 9.98 -23.81 -2.31
C LYS A 31 9.81 -22.52 -3.12
N LEU A 32 9.95 -21.38 -2.48
CA LEU A 32 9.93 -20.07 -3.13
C LEU A 32 11.31 -19.67 -3.70
N GLY A 33 12.36 -20.46 -3.48
CA GLY A 33 13.73 -20.14 -3.88
C GLY A 33 14.33 -18.95 -3.15
N THR A 34 13.83 -18.69 -1.92
CA THR A 34 14.18 -17.48 -1.16
C THR A 34 15.19 -17.72 -0.05
N GLU A 35 15.66 -18.94 0.16
CA GLU A 35 16.56 -19.33 1.26
C GLU A 35 17.92 -18.64 1.21
N ASN A 36 18.40 -18.30 0.03
CA ASN A 36 19.69 -17.64 -0.20
C ASN A 36 19.57 -16.13 -0.46
N CYS A 37 18.37 -15.57 -0.40
CA CYS A 37 18.15 -14.15 -0.59
C CYS A 37 17.91 -13.46 0.76
N ASN A 38 18.63 -12.38 1.00
CA ASN A 38 18.56 -11.66 2.28
C ASN A 38 17.61 -10.47 2.24
N VAL A 39 17.35 -9.90 1.06
CA VAL A 39 16.54 -8.69 0.87
C VAL A 39 15.80 -8.80 -0.47
N TYR A 40 14.54 -8.43 -0.45
CA TYR A 40 13.68 -8.32 -1.63
C TYR A 40 13.23 -6.87 -1.76
N HIS A 41 13.39 -6.30 -2.93
CA HIS A 41 12.86 -4.98 -3.24
C HIS A 41 11.61 -5.08 -4.10
N ILE A 42 10.59 -4.31 -3.72
CA ILE A 42 9.38 -4.09 -4.51
C ILE A 42 9.20 -2.60 -4.73
N GLY A 43 8.65 -2.19 -5.85
CA GLY A 43 8.41 -0.78 -6.16
C GLY A 43 7.50 -0.61 -7.36
N GLY A 44 7.17 0.65 -7.68
CA GLY A 44 6.32 1.01 -8.81
C GLY A 44 4.82 1.00 -8.51
N ALA A 45 4.39 0.42 -7.39
CA ALA A 45 3.00 0.45 -6.93
C ALA A 45 2.93 0.38 -5.40
N ALA A 46 1.77 0.71 -4.83
CA ALA A 46 1.51 0.51 -3.42
C ALA A 46 1.57 -0.98 -3.07
N PHE A 47 2.13 -1.28 -1.91
CA PHE A 47 2.26 -2.64 -1.40
C PHE A 47 1.45 -2.79 -0.13
N ALA A 48 0.48 -3.71 -0.13
CA ALA A 48 -0.40 -3.92 1.00
C ALA A 48 0.38 -4.27 2.28
N PRO A 49 0.19 -3.52 3.37
CA PRO A 49 0.92 -3.73 4.62
C PRO A 49 0.75 -5.14 5.18
N ASP A 50 -0.45 -5.70 5.07
CA ASP A 50 -0.79 -7.04 5.52
C ASP A 50 0.02 -8.13 4.80
N ILE A 51 0.23 -7.98 3.49
CA ILE A 51 1.05 -8.88 2.69
C ILE A 51 2.51 -8.75 3.10
N ASN A 52 3.01 -7.52 3.30
CA ASN A 52 4.37 -7.30 3.78
C ASN A 52 4.60 -7.97 5.14
N GLU A 53 3.70 -7.75 6.10
CA GLU A 53 3.77 -8.40 7.42
C GLU A 53 3.72 -9.92 7.34
N PHE A 54 2.91 -10.47 6.43
CA PHE A 54 2.85 -11.91 6.20
C PHE A 54 4.22 -12.45 5.76
N PHE A 55 4.85 -11.88 4.75
CA PHE A 55 6.16 -12.32 4.28
C PHE A 55 7.24 -12.12 5.33
N GLN A 56 7.23 -11.00 6.05
CA GLN A 56 8.16 -10.77 7.16
C GLN A 56 8.01 -11.82 8.27
N ALA A 57 6.79 -12.30 8.55
CA ALA A 57 6.56 -13.36 9.51
C ALA A 57 7.22 -14.69 9.09
N PHE A 58 7.40 -14.93 7.79
CA PHE A 58 8.16 -16.05 7.24
C PHE A 58 9.68 -15.81 7.16
N GLY A 59 10.15 -14.65 7.62
CA GLY A 59 11.56 -14.27 7.52
C GLY A 59 11.97 -13.79 6.13
N ILE A 60 10.99 -13.49 5.25
CA ILE A 60 11.21 -12.88 3.93
C ILE A 60 11.08 -11.38 4.10
N ASN A 61 12.21 -10.68 4.06
CA ASN A 61 12.26 -9.24 4.29
C ASN A 61 12.05 -8.47 2.98
N ILE A 62 10.83 -8.03 2.75
CA ILE A 62 10.47 -7.22 1.59
C ILE A 62 10.55 -5.75 1.96
N ILE A 63 11.31 -4.98 1.20
CA ILE A 63 11.49 -3.54 1.36
C ILE A 63 10.88 -2.84 0.16
N GLN A 64 9.94 -1.95 0.41
CA GLN A 64 9.35 -1.12 -0.63
C GLN A 64 10.31 0.02 -0.98
N GLY A 65 10.74 0.07 -2.24
CA GLY A 65 11.46 1.20 -2.82
C GLY A 65 10.49 2.24 -3.37
N TYR A 66 10.95 3.48 -3.48
CA TYR A 66 10.24 4.57 -4.13
C TYR A 66 11.17 5.34 -5.05
N GLY A 67 10.63 5.76 -6.17
CA GLY A 67 11.28 6.61 -7.13
C GLY A 67 10.44 6.78 -8.38
N LEU A 68 10.77 7.78 -9.17
CA LEU A 68 10.14 8.13 -10.43
C LEU A 68 11.20 8.12 -11.53
N THR A 69 10.79 8.07 -12.79
CA THR A 69 11.73 8.22 -13.92
C THR A 69 12.47 9.56 -13.83
N GLU A 70 11.80 10.58 -13.33
CA GLU A 70 12.30 11.94 -13.16
C GLU A 70 13.24 12.08 -11.94
N PHE A 71 13.18 11.17 -10.98
CA PHE A 71 13.98 11.22 -9.77
C PHE A 71 14.18 9.80 -9.20
N PHE A 72 15.32 9.20 -9.47
CA PHE A 72 15.57 7.82 -9.05
C PHE A 72 17.01 7.59 -8.58
N PRO A 73 17.21 6.86 -7.49
CA PRO A 73 16.21 6.42 -6.51
C PRO A 73 15.86 7.53 -5.50
N VAL A 74 14.72 7.44 -4.83
CA VAL A 74 14.34 8.30 -3.69
C VAL A 74 14.49 7.54 -2.37
N CYS A 75 13.86 6.37 -2.29
CA CYS A 75 13.94 5.49 -1.13
C CYS A 75 14.49 4.13 -1.52
N VAL A 76 15.49 3.67 -0.80
CA VAL A 76 16.07 2.34 -0.94
C VAL A 76 16.42 1.84 0.46
N GLY A 77 16.01 0.64 0.80
CA GLY A 77 16.31 0.06 2.10
C GLY A 77 17.32 -1.07 2.03
N TYR A 78 17.85 -1.44 3.17
CA TYR A 78 18.67 -2.62 3.36
C TYR A 78 18.03 -3.52 4.42
N ARG A 79 18.67 -4.65 4.67
CA ARG A 79 18.16 -5.83 5.34
C ARG A 79 17.22 -5.62 6.54
N ASP A 80 17.42 -4.60 7.34
CA ASP A 80 16.66 -4.35 8.57
C ASP A 80 15.88 -3.01 8.57
N THR A 81 15.79 -2.35 7.41
CA THR A 81 15.08 -1.08 7.26
C THR A 81 13.67 -1.22 6.67
N GLY A 82 13.21 -2.44 6.39
CA GLY A 82 11.85 -2.68 5.94
C GLY A 82 10.83 -2.31 7.01
N LYS A 83 9.85 -1.47 6.64
CA LYS A 83 8.78 -1.01 7.51
C LYS A 83 7.45 -1.11 6.76
N PRO A 84 6.49 -1.94 7.22
CA PRO A 84 5.18 -2.01 6.60
C PRO A 84 4.54 -0.63 6.48
N SER A 85 3.82 -0.38 5.41
CA SER A 85 3.19 0.90 5.06
C SER A 85 4.14 2.04 4.68
N TYR A 86 5.45 1.85 4.75
CA TYR A 86 6.44 2.85 4.39
C TYR A 86 7.37 2.34 3.29
N CYS A 87 7.82 3.25 2.44
CA CYS A 87 8.97 3.00 1.60
C CYS A 87 10.23 2.90 2.48
N GLY A 88 11.30 2.33 1.96
CA GLY A 88 12.59 2.31 2.64
C GLY A 88 13.05 3.74 2.97
N PRO A 89 14.14 3.88 3.73
CA PRO A 89 14.62 5.21 4.08
C PRO A 89 15.02 6.02 2.84
N VAL A 90 14.81 7.32 2.92
CA VAL A 90 15.27 8.29 1.92
C VAL A 90 16.79 8.22 1.85
N ILE A 91 17.33 8.17 0.64
CA ILE A 91 18.78 8.10 0.45
C ILE A 91 19.49 9.41 0.84
N PRO A 92 20.74 9.37 1.28
CA PRO A 92 21.43 10.56 1.81
C PRO A 92 21.54 11.74 0.85
N MET A 93 21.53 11.50 -0.47
CA MET A 93 21.64 12.56 -1.50
C MET A 93 20.29 13.15 -1.93
N CYS A 94 19.19 12.74 -1.29
CA CYS A 94 17.84 13.22 -1.57
C CYS A 94 17.32 14.02 -0.37
N ASN A 95 16.91 15.24 -0.62
CA ASN A 95 16.13 16.02 0.33
C ASN A 95 14.65 15.83 0.00
N VAL A 96 13.82 15.69 1.01
CA VAL A 96 12.37 15.52 0.88
C VAL A 96 11.66 16.51 1.80
N ARG A 97 10.55 17.04 1.31
CA ARG A 97 9.58 17.81 2.11
C ARG A 97 8.17 17.49 1.69
N ILE A 98 7.22 17.84 2.53
CA ILE A 98 5.79 17.81 2.20
C ILE A 98 5.32 19.26 2.03
N SER A 99 4.60 19.56 0.94
CA SER A 99 3.98 20.86 0.74
C SER A 99 2.75 21.04 1.64
N ASP A 100 2.19 22.25 1.67
CA ASP A 100 0.96 22.55 2.43
C ASP A 100 -0.24 21.75 1.92
N GLU A 101 -0.22 21.36 0.64
CA GLU A 101 -1.24 20.49 0.02
C GLU A 101 -0.98 18.98 0.22
N GLY A 102 0.08 18.62 0.94
CA GLY A 102 0.45 17.22 1.20
C GLY A 102 1.30 16.57 0.11
N GLU A 103 1.74 17.33 -0.92
CA GLU A 103 2.59 16.81 -1.99
C GLU A 103 4.01 16.51 -1.51
N ILE A 104 4.51 15.34 -1.86
CA ILE A 104 5.93 14.99 -1.69
C ILE A 104 6.75 15.78 -2.70
N GLN A 105 7.70 16.56 -2.21
CA GLN A 105 8.61 17.35 -3.03
C GLN A 105 10.06 16.94 -2.76
N LEU A 106 10.83 16.82 -3.83
CA LEU A 106 12.18 16.25 -3.81
C LEU A 106 13.22 17.25 -4.32
N LYS A 107 14.43 17.19 -3.75
CA LYS A 107 15.57 17.97 -4.24
C LYS A 107 16.86 17.18 -4.09
N GLY A 108 17.63 17.04 -5.18
CA GLY A 108 18.88 16.29 -5.16
C GLY A 108 19.48 16.11 -6.55
N GLY A 109 20.67 15.53 -6.58
CA GLY A 109 21.43 15.35 -7.84
C GLY A 109 20.88 14.30 -8.78
N MET A 110 19.93 13.46 -8.34
CA MET A 110 19.27 12.43 -9.15
C MET A 110 18.05 12.95 -9.91
N CYS A 111 17.71 14.25 -9.74
CA CYS A 111 16.60 14.86 -10.45
C CYS A 111 16.88 14.97 -11.96
N LEU A 112 15.83 14.79 -12.78
CA LEU A 112 15.92 15.07 -14.21
C LEU A 112 16.42 16.49 -14.46
N LYS A 113 17.10 16.70 -15.58
CA LYS A 113 17.48 18.03 -16.06
C LYS A 113 16.33 18.75 -16.75
N GLY A 114 15.37 18.01 -17.28
CA GLY A 114 14.19 18.50 -17.97
C GLY A 114 13.64 17.49 -18.96
N TYR A 115 12.44 17.74 -19.44
CA TYR A 115 11.81 16.96 -20.50
C TYR A 115 12.35 17.41 -21.86
N TYR A 116 12.75 16.46 -22.68
CA TYR A 116 13.35 16.74 -24.00
C TYR A 116 12.40 17.54 -24.88
N LYS A 117 12.89 18.71 -25.34
CA LYS A 117 12.14 19.68 -26.18
C LYS A 117 10.78 20.11 -25.59
N ASN A 118 10.60 20.07 -24.27
CA ASN A 118 9.39 20.50 -23.60
C ASN A 118 9.73 21.36 -22.36
N GLU A 119 10.04 22.62 -22.62
CA GLU A 119 10.39 23.58 -21.56
C GLU A 119 9.22 23.91 -20.65
N GLU A 120 8.00 23.92 -21.19
CA GLU A 120 6.79 24.22 -20.40
C GLU A 120 6.57 23.14 -19.34
N ALA A 121 6.56 21.87 -19.71
CA ALA A 121 6.47 20.76 -18.76
C ALA A 121 7.65 20.74 -17.79
N THR A 122 8.85 21.08 -18.25
CA THR A 122 10.04 21.18 -17.40
C THR A 122 9.87 22.26 -16.32
N LYS A 123 9.40 23.45 -16.68
CA LYS A 123 9.14 24.52 -15.71
C LYS A 123 8.00 24.15 -14.76
N ALA A 124 6.95 23.50 -15.28
CA ALA A 124 5.77 23.13 -14.51
C ALA A 124 6.07 22.07 -13.43
N CYS A 125 7.08 21.21 -13.63
CA CYS A 125 7.40 20.16 -12.66
C CYS A 125 8.29 20.63 -11.48
N PHE A 126 8.69 21.92 -11.45
CA PHE A 126 9.43 22.48 -10.33
C PHE A 126 8.64 23.57 -9.62
N THR A 127 8.92 23.73 -8.33
CA THR A 127 8.51 24.90 -7.55
C THR A 127 9.43 26.09 -7.84
N ASN A 128 9.02 27.31 -7.46
CA ASN A 128 9.83 28.51 -7.65
C ASN A 128 11.17 28.46 -6.91
N ASP A 129 11.28 27.69 -5.82
CA ASP A 129 12.48 27.48 -5.02
C ASP A 129 13.25 26.20 -5.42
N GLY A 130 12.89 25.59 -6.57
CA GLY A 130 13.63 24.54 -7.24
C GLY A 130 13.45 23.14 -6.64
N TRP A 131 12.31 22.84 -6.04
CA TRP A 131 11.93 21.49 -5.66
C TRP A 131 11.15 20.83 -6.77
N PHE A 132 11.44 19.57 -7.03
CA PHE A 132 10.70 18.75 -7.98
C PHE A 132 9.37 18.31 -7.34
N LYS A 133 8.27 18.54 -8.05
CA LYS A 133 6.91 18.16 -7.69
C LYS A 133 6.64 16.75 -8.18
N THR A 134 6.46 15.81 -7.25
CA THR A 134 6.23 14.40 -7.61
C THR A 134 4.81 14.11 -8.06
N GLN A 135 3.85 14.94 -7.64
CA GLN A 135 2.41 14.71 -7.72
C GLN A 135 1.93 13.51 -6.89
N ASP A 136 2.79 12.93 -6.08
CA ASP A 136 2.41 11.95 -5.07
C ASP A 136 2.16 12.66 -3.74
N VAL A 137 1.12 12.23 -3.02
CA VAL A 137 0.76 12.72 -1.68
C VAL A 137 1.29 11.75 -0.64
N GLY A 138 1.76 12.26 0.49
CA GLY A 138 2.29 11.38 1.51
C GLY A 138 2.69 12.04 2.81
N GLU A 139 3.27 11.23 3.68
CA GLU A 139 3.71 11.60 5.02
C GLU A 139 5.18 11.21 5.22
N LEU A 140 5.88 11.97 6.05
CA LEU A 140 7.23 11.65 6.49
C LEU A 140 7.21 11.09 7.90
N HIS A 141 8.03 10.07 8.12
CA HIS A 141 8.29 9.52 9.44
C HIS A 141 9.79 9.45 9.68
N VAL A 142 10.24 9.97 10.81
CA VAL A 142 11.65 9.95 11.19
C VAL A 142 11.85 8.96 12.34
N GLU A 143 12.86 8.12 12.21
CA GLU A 143 13.21 7.11 13.20
C GLU A 143 14.73 7.06 13.41
N GLU A 144 15.14 7.04 14.67
CA GLU A 144 16.55 6.82 15.03
C GLU A 144 16.86 5.32 14.97
N LYS A 145 17.82 4.93 14.15
CA LYS A 145 18.22 3.55 13.98
C LYS A 145 19.71 3.43 13.71
N HIS A 146 20.39 2.57 14.43
CA HIS A 146 21.85 2.36 14.33
C HIS A 146 22.71 3.64 14.50
N GLY A 147 22.19 4.64 15.20
CA GLY A 147 22.86 5.93 15.39
C GLY A 147 22.60 6.96 14.29
N ASP A 148 21.83 6.61 13.27
CA ASP A 148 21.44 7.47 12.17
C ASP A 148 19.96 7.85 12.27
N SER A 149 19.64 9.09 11.88
CA SER A 149 18.26 9.55 11.73
C SER A 149 17.76 9.21 10.33
N LEU A 150 16.88 8.21 10.23
CA LEU A 150 16.34 7.72 8.98
C LEU A 150 14.96 8.34 8.72
N THR A 151 14.79 8.95 7.55
CA THR A 151 13.51 9.48 7.10
C THR A 151 12.83 8.48 6.16
N TYR A 152 11.59 8.10 6.46
CA TYR A 152 10.76 7.21 5.66
C TYR A 152 9.62 7.99 5.02
N ILE A 153 9.23 7.59 3.83
CA ILE A 153 8.08 8.14 3.11
C ILE A 153 6.94 7.11 3.15
N LYS A 154 5.75 7.55 3.53
CA LYS A 154 4.51 6.82 3.30
C LYS A 154 3.74 7.52 2.20
N ILE A 155 3.61 6.88 1.05
CA ILE A 155 2.80 7.38 -0.06
C ILE A 155 1.36 7.01 0.25
N THR A 156 0.48 8.00 0.18
CA THR A 156 -0.95 7.80 0.45
C THR A 156 -1.78 7.79 -0.81
N ASP A 157 -1.44 8.63 -1.80
CA ASP A 157 -2.10 8.68 -3.10
C ASP A 157 -1.32 9.52 -4.12
N ARG A 158 -1.96 9.75 -5.28
CA ARG A 158 -1.56 10.76 -6.27
C ARG A 158 -2.52 11.92 -6.28
N ILE A 159 -2.02 13.13 -6.46
CA ILE A 159 -2.86 14.36 -6.50
C ILE A 159 -3.98 14.25 -7.54
N LYS A 160 -3.67 13.67 -8.70
CA LYS A 160 -4.66 13.50 -9.80
C LYS A 160 -5.73 12.46 -9.52
N ASP A 161 -5.44 11.52 -8.62
CA ASP A 161 -6.32 10.40 -8.32
C ASP A 161 -7.18 10.67 -7.07
N LEU A 162 -6.88 11.75 -6.33
CA LEU A 162 -7.69 12.16 -5.18
C LEU A 162 -9.13 12.44 -5.59
N ILE A 163 -10.07 11.85 -4.89
CA ILE A 163 -11.50 12.13 -5.02
C ILE A 163 -11.82 13.40 -4.23
N ILE A 164 -12.37 14.40 -4.91
CA ILE A 164 -12.86 15.62 -4.26
C ILE A 164 -14.36 15.49 -4.07
N THR A 165 -14.81 15.28 -2.85
CA THR A 165 -16.23 15.16 -2.52
C THR A 165 -16.96 16.49 -2.68
N ALA A 166 -18.30 16.48 -2.77
CA ALA A 166 -19.13 17.68 -2.82
C ALA A 166 -18.92 18.62 -1.62
N GLY A 167 -18.42 18.10 -0.50
CA GLY A 167 -18.06 18.87 0.70
C GLY A 167 -16.63 19.45 0.66
N GLY A 168 -15.88 19.28 -0.45
CA GLY A 168 -14.52 19.78 -0.60
C GLY A 168 -13.48 18.95 0.18
N LYS A 169 -13.80 17.72 0.56
CA LYS A 169 -12.83 16.81 1.20
C LYS A 169 -12.07 16.03 0.14
N ASN A 170 -10.75 16.00 0.28
CA ASN A 170 -9.87 15.15 -0.51
C ASN A 170 -9.84 13.77 0.13
N ILE A 171 -10.23 12.76 -0.63
CA ILE A 171 -10.23 11.35 -0.22
C ILE A 171 -9.24 10.59 -1.09
N SER A 172 -8.42 9.76 -0.48
CA SER A 172 -7.50 8.87 -1.17
C SER A 172 -8.21 7.57 -1.56
N PRO A 173 -8.55 7.34 -2.84
CA PRO A 173 -9.13 6.07 -3.26
C PRO A 173 -8.16 4.91 -3.04
N GLN A 174 -6.87 5.11 -3.27
CA GLN A 174 -5.86 4.08 -3.12
C GLN A 174 -5.77 3.53 -1.69
N GLN A 175 -5.94 4.37 -0.66
CA GLN A 175 -5.98 3.90 0.73
C GLN A 175 -7.14 2.94 0.98
N ILE A 176 -8.30 3.22 0.41
CA ILE A 176 -9.50 2.39 0.54
C ILE A 176 -9.33 1.10 -0.27
N GLU A 177 -8.86 1.22 -1.51
CA GLU A 177 -8.69 0.10 -2.44
C GLU A 177 -7.66 -0.92 -1.95
N VAL A 178 -6.57 -0.47 -1.33
CA VAL A 178 -5.57 -1.37 -0.73
C VAL A 178 -6.13 -2.18 0.44
N LEU A 179 -7.04 -1.61 1.23
CA LEU A 179 -7.69 -2.32 2.35
C LEU A 179 -8.61 -3.45 1.90
N LEU A 180 -9.20 -3.32 0.71
CA LEU A 180 -10.18 -4.27 0.17
C LEU A 180 -9.62 -5.16 -0.94
N GLY A 181 -8.50 -4.76 -1.57
CA GLY A 181 -7.89 -5.46 -2.69
C GLY A 181 -7.26 -6.81 -2.35
N ASP A 182 -6.98 -7.11 -1.08
CA ASP A 182 -6.48 -8.40 -0.59
C ASP A 182 -7.59 -9.29 0.00
N GLU A 183 -8.87 -8.85 -0.08
CA GLU A 183 -10.00 -9.62 0.42
C GLU A 183 -10.35 -10.78 -0.53
N LEU A 184 -10.47 -12.00 0.02
CA LEU A 184 -10.66 -13.21 -0.76
C LEU A 184 -11.89 -13.18 -1.69
N PHE A 185 -12.95 -12.50 -1.25
CA PHE A 185 -14.21 -12.39 -2.00
C PHE A 185 -14.17 -11.28 -3.07
N VAL A 186 -13.11 -10.47 -3.13
CA VAL A 186 -12.97 -9.33 -4.05
C VAL A 186 -11.94 -9.67 -5.12
N GLU A 187 -12.33 -9.59 -6.40
CA GLU A 187 -11.42 -9.70 -7.53
C GLU A 187 -10.91 -8.32 -7.98
N GLN A 188 -11.83 -7.32 -8.03
CA GLN A 188 -11.50 -5.93 -8.31
C GLN A 188 -12.36 -5.00 -7.47
N PHE A 189 -11.79 -3.87 -7.11
CA PHE A 189 -12.44 -2.85 -6.31
C PHE A 189 -12.08 -1.47 -6.85
N VAL A 190 -13.07 -0.62 -7.04
CA VAL A 190 -12.88 0.77 -7.50
C VAL A 190 -13.71 1.70 -6.64
N THR A 191 -13.04 2.68 -6.05
CA THR A 191 -13.67 3.73 -5.23
C THR A 191 -14.26 4.83 -6.11
N ILE A 192 -15.49 5.26 -5.83
CA ILE A 192 -16.20 6.30 -6.57
C ILE A 192 -16.72 7.35 -5.59
N GLY A 193 -16.55 8.63 -5.90
CA GLY A 193 -17.03 9.69 -5.01
C GLY A 193 -16.82 11.10 -5.53
N GLU A 194 -16.25 11.28 -6.74
CA GLU A 194 -15.97 12.59 -7.30
C GLU A 194 -17.25 13.44 -7.39
N GLY A 195 -17.23 14.61 -6.73
CA GLY A 195 -18.38 15.51 -6.64
C GLY A 195 -19.59 14.94 -5.88
N LYS A 196 -19.49 13.79 -5.23
CA LYS A 196 -20.58 13.16 -4.46
C LYS A 196 -20.52 13.53 -2.98
N LYS A 197 -21.64 13.35 -2.27
CA LYS A 197 -21.73 13.61 -0.82
C LYS A 197 -21.11 12.50 0.03
N PHE A 198 -20.94 11.32 -0.54
CA PHE A 198 -20.43 10.12 0.10
C PHE A 198 -19.58 9.31 -0.88
N ILE A 199 -18.71 8.48 -0.34
CA ILE A 199 -17.93 7.51 -1.10
C ILE A 199 -18.77 6.25 -1.32
N SER A 200 -18.63 5.66 -2.48
CA SER A 200 -19.20 4.38 -2.87
C SER A 200 -18.17 3.56 -3.62
N ALA A 201 -18.46 2.29 -3.88
CA ALA A 201 -17.54 1.43 -4.60
C ALA A 201 -18.23 0.59 -5.67
N LEU A 202 -17.47 0.24 -6.70
CA LEU A 202 -17.78 -0.87 -7.59
C LEU A 202 -16.92 -2.07 -7.21
N ILE A 203 -17.55 -3.21 -7.02
CA ILE A 203 -16.89 -4.46 -6.63
C ILE A 203 -17.12 -5.50 -7.69
N VAL A 204 -16.05 -6.09 -8.18
CA VAL A 204 -16.12 -7.34 -8.96
C VAL A 204 -15.88 -8.48 -7.99
N PRO A 205 -16.89 -9.37 -7.78
CA PRO A 205 -16.74 -10.53 -6.93
C PRO A 205 -15.70 -11.52 -7.45
N ASN A 206 -14.93 -12.12 -6.56
CA ASN A 206 -14.23 -13.35 -6.88
C ASN A 206 -15.24 -14.50 -6.93
N PHE A 207 -15.79 -14.74 -8.13
CA PHE A 207 -16.87 -15.68 -8.31
C PHE A 207 -16.51 -17.12 -7.91
N ALA A 208 -15.25 -17.55 -8.08
CA ALA A 208 -14.82 -18.88 -7.68
C ALA A 208 -14.96 -19.08 -6.16
N ILE A 209 -14.49 -18.12 -5.38
CA ILE A 209 -14.60 -18.15 -3.90
C ILE A 209 -16.05 -17.98 -3.46
N LEU A 210 -16.80 -17.11 -4.15
CA LEU A 210 -18.21 -16.86 -3.83
C LEU A 210 -19.10 -18.08 -4.09
N GLU A 211 -18.88 -18.81 -5.17
CA GLU A 211 -19.57 -20.06 -5.50
C GLU A 211 -19.27 -21.17 -4.47
N GLU A 212 -18.02 -21.26 -4.00
CA GLU A 212 -17.63 -22.17 -2.92
C GLU A 212 -18.33 -21.80 -1.60
N TYR A 213 -18.42 -20.50 -1.28
CA TYR A 213 -19.16 -20.00 -0.12
C TYR A 213 -20.64 -20.35 -0.20
N CYS A 214 -21.28 -20.12 -1.35
CA CYS A 214 -22.69 -20.45 -1.57
C CYS A 214 -22.96 -21.93 -1.38
N SER A 215 -22.09 -22.79 -1.92
CA SER A 215 -22.20 -24.24 -1.75
C SER A 215 -22.15 -24.68 -0.28
N LYS A 216 -21.27 -24.04 0.52
CA LYS A 216 -21.14 -24.34 1.96
C LYS A 216 -22.32 -23.83 2.79
N ASN A 217 -23.00 -22.77 2.33
CA ASN A 217 -24.10 -22.13 3.05
C ASN A 217 -25.48 -22.47 2.46
N ASN A 218 -25.56 -23.42 1.50
CA ASN A 218 -26.78 -23.84 0.83
C ASN A 218 -27.53 -22.70 0.11
N ILE A 219 -26.79 -21.72 -0.41
CA ILE A 219 -27.31 -20.64 -1.22
C ILE A 219 -27.37 -21.11 -2.67
N THR A 220 -28.56 -21.15 -3.25
CA THR A 220 -28.78 -21.56 -4.65
C THR A 220 -28.94 -20.34 -5.54
N PHE A 221 -28.44 -20.42 -6.77
CA PHE A 221 -28.54 -19.37 -7.77
C PHE A 221 -28.49 -20.00 -9.18
N SER A 222 -29.08 -19.33 -10.16
CA SER A 222 -29.14 -19.80 -11.55
C SER A 222 -28.15 -19.07 -12.45
N SER A 223 -27.73 -17.86 -12.05
CA SER A 223 -26.77 -17.04 -12.80
C SER A 223 -25.98 -16.13 -11.87
N LYS A 224 -24.86 -15.58 -12.37
CA LYS A 224 -24.05 -14.61 -11.64
C LYS A 224 -24.80 -13.31 -11.35
N GLU A 225 -25.67 -12.91 -12.26
CA GLU A 225 -26.55 -11.73 -12.13
C GLU A 225 -27.57 -11.90 -11.00
N GLU A 226 -28.06 -13.11 -10.79
CA GLU A 226 -28.94 -13.44 -9.66
C GLU A 226 -28.12 -13.46 -8.36
N LEU A 227 -26.95 -14.09 -8.39
CA LEU A 227 -26.08 -14.24 -7.24
C LEU A 227 -25.71 -12.88 -6.61
N ILE A 228 -25.28 -11.91 -7.41
CA ILE A 228 -24.90 -10.56 -6.91
C ILE A 228 -26.08 -9.74 -6.37
N LYS A 229 -27.32 -10.15 -6.65
CA LYS A 229 -28.55 -9.53 -6.11
C LYS A 229 -29.11 -10.27 -4.90
N ASN A 230 -28.51 -11.40 -4.54
CA ASN A 230 -28.96 -12.17 -3.38
C ASN A 230 -28.72 -11.36 -2.08
N PRO A 231 -29.73 -11.17 -1.21
CA PRO A 231 -29.59 -10.39 0.01
C PRO A 231 -28.51 -10.90 0.97
N GLU A 232 -28.28 -12.21 1.04
CA GLU A 232 -27.23 -12.79 1.88
C GLU A 232 -25.83 -12.44 1.34
N ILE A 233 -25.68 -12.37 0.03
CA ILE A 233 -24.43 -11.98 -0.62
C ILE A 233 -24.18 -10.49 -0.47
N ILE A 234 -25.20 -9.66 -0.64
CA ILE A 234 -25.09 -8.21 -0.39
C ILE A 234 -24.64 -7.97 1.05
N LYS A 235 -25.30 -8.62 2.01
CA LYS A 235 -24.93 -8.51 3.43
C LYS A 235 -23.49 -8.96 3.71
N LEU A 236 -23.03 -10.04 3.06
CA LEU A 236 -21.64 -10.50 3.17
C LEU A 236 -20.65 -9.39 2.78
N TYR A 237 -20.89 -8.72 1.65
CA TYR A 237 -20.04 -7.62 1.20
C TYR A 237 -20.13 -6.39 2.09
N GLU A 238 -21.30 -6.05 2.62
CA GLU A 238 -21.47 -4.97 3.60
C GLU A 238 -20.64 -5.24 4.86
N GLU A 239 -20.69 -6.45 5.41
CA GLU A 239 -19.89 -6.85 6.58
C GLU A 239 -18.38 -6.82 6.29
N ILE A 240 -17.95 -7.23 5.10
CA ILE A 240 -16.55 -7.16 4.67
C ILE A 240 -16.09 -5.70 4.60
N ILE A 241 -16.86 -4.84 3.95
CA ILE A 241 -16.54 -3.42 3.79
C ILE A 241 -16.45 -2.76 5.16
N GLU A 242 -17.47 -2.91 6.00
CA GLU A 242 -17.50 -2.32 7.33
C GLU A 242 -16.28 -2.71 8.17
N LYS A 243 -15.95 -4.01 8.19
CA LYS A 243 -14.79 -4.52 8.92
C LYS A 243 -13.46 -3.98 8.39
N ARG A 244 -13.30 -3.93 7.07
CA ARG A 244 -12.05 -3.51 6.44
C ARG A 244 -11.83 -2.00 6.51
N THR A 245 -12.91 -1.23 6.56
CA THR A 245 -12.87 0.23 6.64
C THR A 245 -13.08 0.77 8.06
N GLU A 246 -13.06 -0.08 9.08
CA GLU A 246 -13.29 0.29 10.49
C GLU A 246 -12.35 1.42 10.97
N THR A 247 -11.10 1.39 10.50
CA THR A 247 -10.06 2.37 10.87
C THR A 247 -10.11 3.68 10.10
N LEU A 248 -10.94 3.77 9.07
CA LEU A 248 -11.08 4.97 8.24
C LEU A 248 -11.95 6.04 8.91
N GLY A 249 -11.71 7.29 8.54
CA GLY A 249 -12.53 8.43 8.96
C GLY A 249 -13.97 8.33 8.43
N GLN A 250 -14.92 8.97 9.12
CA GLN A 250 -16.34 8.93 8.76
C GLN A 250 -16.64 9.29 7.29
N VAL A 251 -15.86 10.19 6.70
CA VAL A 251 -16.04 10.66 5.32
C VAL A 251 -15.41 9.75 4.26
N GLU A 252 -14.58 8.81 4.69
CA GLU A 252 -13.87 7.82 3.87
C GLU A 252 -14.57 6.46 3.86
N LYS A 253 -15.56 6.28 4.74
CA LYS A 253 -16.35 5.04 4.78
C LYS A 253 -17.30 4.96 3.59
N ILE A 254 -17.45 3.75 3.09
CA ILE A 254 -18.33 3.39 1.98
C ILE A 254 -19.70 3.02 2.52
#